data_da5389a5efc50975ea967a08fb7311ca
#
_entry.id   da5389a5efc50975ea967a08fb7311ca
#
_cell.length_a   1.000
_cell.length_b   1.000
_cell.length_c   1.000
_cell.angle_alpha   90.00
_cell.angle_beta   90.00
_cell.angle_gamma   90.00
#
_symmetry.space_group_name_H-M   'P 1'
#
loop_
_entity.id
_entity.type
_entity.pdbx_description
1 polymer ?
#
loop_
_entity_poly.entity_id
_entity_poly.type
_entity_poly.pdbx_seq_one_letter_code
_entity_poly.pdbx_strand_id
1 'polypeptide(L)'
;MMIDFFRNHSHKLFLATILFTNQLKADWFALNMTRGITNISNEVFELHMLIFWICVAIGVVVFSVMFYSMYAHTKKKNPVAATFHENTKVEIAWTIIPFLILIAMAVPASKTLVKIYDDEAGDVNIQVTGYQWKWQYRYLEDDISFFANLSTDLDEIYNLVPKGENYLQEVDEMVVIPAGKKIRFLITANDVIHSWWMPAFAIKQDAIPGFVNTAWTIVDEPGIYRGKCTELCGKNHGFMPIVVKVVEQAEYEEWVYGKRQEAIKLAELTTKEWSAEELVARGEGIYEVNCVACHQTSGQGISGIFPVEIFLKSPGQMFDDMQRN
;
A
#
# COMPACT_ATOMS: atom_id res chain seq x y z
N MET A 1 -28.68 1.32 45.90
CA MET A 1 -29.32 2.14 44.85
C MET A 1 -28.47 2.34 43.62
N MET A 2 -27.20 2.75 43.72
CA MET A 2 -26.32 2.93 42.51
C MET A 2 -25.80 1.61 41.93
N ILE A 3 -25.51 0.63 42.77
CA ILE A 3 -25.03 -0.71 42.34
C ILE A 3 -26.13 -1.52 41.65
N ASP A 4 -27.38 -1.39 42.10
CA ASP A 4 -28.53 -2.08 41.48
C ASP A 4 -28.92 -1.47 40.12
N PHE A 5 -28.69 -0.17 39.95
CA PHE A 5 -28.87 0.49 38.66
C PHE A 5 -27.92 -0.06 37.60
N PHE A 6 -26.61 -0.21 37.93
CA PHE A 6 -25.61 -0.78 37.01
C PHE A 6 -25.87 -2.27 36.69
N ARG A 7 -26.33 -3.06 37.68
CA ARG A 7 -26.61 -4.49 37.47
C ARG A 7 -27.81 -4.71 36.55
N ASN A 8 -28.83 -3.85 36.61
CA ASN A 8 -30.05 -3.99 35.79
C ASN A 8 -29.94 -3.39 34.39
N HIS A 9 -28.93 -2.50 34.15
CA HIS A 9 -28.77 -1.84 32.87
C HIS A 9 -27.55 -2.35 32.09
N SER A 10 -26.65 -3.15 32.71
CA SER A 10 -25.47 -3.73 32.07
C SER A 10 -25.85 -4.61 30.86
N HIS A 11 -26.91 -5.41 30.95
CA HIS A 11 -27.40 -6.22 29.84
C HIS A 11 -28.00 -5.40 28.70
N LYS A 12 -28.66 -4.27 29.00
CA LYS A 12 -29.25 -3.37 27.99
C LYS A 12 -28.14 -2.53 27.32
N LEU A 13 -27.13 -2.12 28.06
CA LEU A 13 -25.95 -1.42 27.52
C LEU A 13 -25.14 -2.38 26.62
N PHE A 14 -24.95 -3.62 27.05
CA PHE A 14 -24.24 -4.65 26.28
C PHE A 14 -24.98 -5.02 24.99
N LEU A 15 -26.34 -5.18 25.06
CA LEU A 15 -27.14 -5.37 23.85
C LEU A 15 -27.15 -4.15 22.93
N ALA A 16 -27.22 -2.94 23.48
CA ALA A 16 -27.14 -1.71 22.68
C ALA A 16 -25.80 -1.57 21.98
N THR A 17 -24.69 -1.93 22.63
CA THR A 17 -23.36 -1.93 22.02
C THR A 17 -23.28 -2.94 20.85
N ILE A 18 -23.86 -4.14 21.01
CA ILE A 18 -23.92 -5.16 19.94
C ILE A 18 -24.79 -4.70 18.76
N LEU A 19 -25.90 -4.00 19.02
CA LEU A 19 -26.78 -3.50 17.95
C LEU A 19 -26.20 -2.29 17.19
N PHE A 20 -25.32 -1.49 17.82
CA PHE A 20 -24.64 -0.38 17.17
C PHE A 20 -23.46 -0.81 16.27
N THR A 21 -22.93 -2.05 16.46
CA THR A 21 -21.77 -2.54 15.70
C THR A 21 -22.12 -2.98 14.27
N ASN A 22 -23.40 -3.12 13.92
CA ASN A 22 -23.82 -3.50 12.56
C ASN A 22 -23.66 -2.38 11.50
N GLN A 23 -23.25 -1.19 11.89
CA GLN A 23 -22.97 -0.09 10.95
C GLN A 23 -21.47 0.06 10.59
N LEU A 24 -20.58 -0.60 11.32
CA LEU A 24 -19.17 -0.64 10.99
C LEU A 24 -18.96 -1.84 10.05
N LYS A 25 -18.72 -1.60 8.77
CA LYS A 25 -18.35 -2.61 7.76
C LYS A 25 -16.96 -3.24 8.03
N ALA A 26 -16.43 -3.12 9.24
CA ALA A 26 -15.23 -3.83 9.66
C ALA A 26 -15.61 -5.28 9.98
N ASP A 27 -14.98 -6.21 9.30
CA ASP A 27 -15.07 -7.63 9.67
C ASP A 27 -14.35 -7.83 11.02
N TRP A 28 -15.13 -7.89 12.08
CA TRP A 28 -14.65 -8.11 13.45
C TRP A 28 -13.88 -9.43 13.62
N PHE A 29 -14.02 -10.34 12.67
CA PHE A 29 -13.33 -11.63 12.66
C PHE A 29 -12.07 -11.62 11.78
N ALA A 30 -11.79 -10.56 11.03
CA ALA A 30 -10.55 -10.38 10.28
C ALA A 30 -9.38 -9.99 11.21
N LEU A 31 -9.13 -10.78 12.24
CA LEU A 31 -8.08 -10.55 13.23
C LEU A 31 -6.74 -11.16 12.83
N ASN A 32 -6.70 -11.91 11.73
CA ASN A 32 -5.51 -12.61 11.28
C ASN A 32 -4.88 -11.90 10.06
N MET A 33 -3.65 -12.29 9.72
CA MET A 33 -3.04 -11.89 8.46
C MET A 33 -3.89 -12.36 7.28
N THR A 34 -4.10 -11.51 6.27
CA THR A 34 -4.81 -11.88 5.05
C THR A 34 -3.99 -12.90 4.27
N ARG A 35 -4.65 -13.94 3.75
CA ARG A 35 -4.02 -14.89 2.85
C ARG A 35 -3.82 -14.21 1.48
N GLY A 36 -2.61 -14.26 0.95
CA GLY A 36 -2.33 -13.77 -0.40
C GLY A 36 -2.65 -14.84 -1.47
N ILE A 37 -2.34 -14.51 -2.71
CA ILE A 37 -2.69 -15.31 -3.90
C ILE A 37 -1.49 -16.00 -4.55
N THR A 38 -0.28 -15.67 -4.12
CA THR A 38 0.96 -16.25 -4.67
C THR A 38 1.48 -17.41 -3.83
N ASN A 39 2.33 -18.25 -4.41
CA ASN A 39 2.97 -19.33 -3.65
C ASN A 39 3.78 -18.80 -2.46
N ILE A 40 4.51 -17.68 -2.63
CA ILE A 40 5.27 -17.06 -1.54
C ILE A 40 4.33 -16.53 -0.47
N SER A 41 3.24 -15.87 -0.84
CA SER A 41 2.28 -15.34 0.13
C SER A 41 1.62 -16.45 0.96
N ASN A 42 1.36 -17.60 0.35
CA ASN A 42 0.86 -18.78 1.06
C ASN A 42 1.93 -19.35 2.01
N GLU A 43 3.19 -19.48 1.59
CA GLU A 43 4.28 -19.92 2.48
C GLU A 43 4.47 -18.98 3.68
N VAL A 44 4.41 -17.67 3.45
CA VAL A 44 4.48 -16.65 4.52
C VAL A 44 3.29 -16.78 5.48
N PHE A 45 2.09 -17.01 4.96
CA PHE A 45 0.90 -17.23 5.78
C PHE A 45 1.01 -18.52 6.63
N GLU A 46 1.45 -19.63 6.05
CA GLU A 46 1.63 -20.90 6.80
C GLU A 46 2.71 -20.76 7.89
N LEU A 47 3.80 -20.05 7.59
CA LEU A 47 4.83 -19.74 8.59
C LEU A 47 4.28 -18.87 9.72
N HIS A 48 3.49 -17.84 9.40
CA HIS A 48 2.79 -17.02 10.38
C HIS A 48 1.88 -17.87 11.28
N MET A 49 1.07 -18.75 10.69
CA MET A 49 0.18 -19.62 11.45
C MET A 49 0.92 -20.59 12.36
N LEU A 50 2.04 -21.16 11.91
CA LEU A 50 2.90 -22.00 12.74
C LEU A 50 3.39 -21.22 13.97
N ILE A 51 3.94 -20.03 13.77
CA ILE A 51 4.44 -19.18 14.86
C ILE A 51 3.31 -18.78 15.79
N PHE A 52 2.16 -18.40 15.23
CA PHE A 52 0.96 -18.02 16.01
C PHE A 52 0.53 -19.14 16.96
N TRP A 53 0.42 -20.38 16.48
CA TRP A 53 0.00 -21.51 17.34
C TRP A 53 1.03 -21.87 18.39
N ILE A 54 2.33 -21.73 18.09
CA ILE A 54 3.39 -21.86 19.10
C ILE A 54 3.21 -20.80 20.21
N CYS A 55 2.99 -19.53 19.83
CA CYS A 55 2.73 -18.44 20.78
C CYS A 55 1.47 -18.69 21.61
N VAL A 56 0.39 -19.20 21.00
CA VAL A 56 -0.84 -19.57 21.73
C VAL A 56 -0.55 -20.68 22.75
N ALA A 57 0.18 -21.72 22.37
CA ALA A 57 0.53 -22.82 23.28
C ALA A 57 1.37 -22.31 24.47
N ILE A 58 2.37 -21.48 24.21
CA ILE A 58 3.17 -20.82 25.28
C ILE A 58 2.27 -19.97 26.18
N GLY A 59 1.40 -19.15 25.60
CA GLY A 59 0.45 -18.31 26.33
C GLY A 59 -0.46 -19.13 27.24
N VAL A 60 -1.04 -20.20 26.74
CA VAL A 60 -1.89 -21.11 27.53
C VAL A 60 -1.14 -21.69 28.73
N VAL A 61 0.09 -22.16 28.53
CA VAL A 61 0.91 -22.70 29.64
C VAL A 61 1.22 -21.60 30.67
N VAL A 62 1.75 -20.47 30.24
CA VAL A 62 2.16 -19.37 31.14
C VAL A 62 0.96 -18.82 31.93
N PHE A 63 -0.13 -18.48 31.23
CA PHE A 63 -1.32 -17.93 31.90
C PHE A 63 -1.99 -18.97 32.81
N SER A 64 -1.98 -20.26 32.46
CA SER A 64 -2.50 -21.31 33.33
C SER A 64 -1.73 -21.40 34.64
N VAL A 65 -0.39 -21.39 34.56
CA VAL A 65 0.46 -21.37 35.78
C VAL A 65 0.25 -20.10 36.60
N MET A 66 0.15 -18.95 35.95
CA MET A 66 -0.07 -17.67 36.60
C MET A 66 -1.43 -17.66 37.32
N PHE A 67 -2.53 -18.00 36.67
CA PHE A 67 -3.87 -18.02 37.28
C PHE A 67 -3.98 -19.08 38.39
N TYR A 68 -3.38 -20.27 38.16
CA TYR A 68 -3.30 -21.28 39.20
C TYR A 68 -2.56 -20.74 40.44
N SER A 69 -1.42 -20.08 40.26
CA SER A 69 -0.63 -19.49 41.35
C SER A 69 -1.42 -18.42 42.10
N MET A 70 -2.12 -17.54 41.40
CA MET A 70 -3.00 -16.53 41.99
C MET A 70 -4.14 -17.13 42.81
N TYR A 71 -4.71 -18.26 42.36
CA TYR A 71 -5.78 -18.94 43.08
C TYR A 71 -5.28 -19.79 44.23
N ALA A 72 -4.21 -20.57 44.03
CA ALA A 72 -3.72 -21.54 45.00
C ALA A 72 -2.89 -20.89 46.13
N HIS A 73 -2.12 -19.84 45.84
CA HIS A 73 -1.16 -19.23 46.74
C HIS A 73 -1.65 -17.92 47.38
N THR A 74 -2.95 -17.78 47.62
CA THR A 74 -3.49 -16.63 48.35
C THR A 74 -3.07 -16.69 49.83
N LYS A 75 -2.88 -15.51 50.46
CA LYS A 75 -2.56 -15.40 51.90
C LYS A 75 -3.52 -16.17 52.81
N LYS A 76 -4.79 -16.29 52.40
CA LYS A 76 -5.81 -17.04 53.14
C LYS A 76 -5.56 -18.56 53.15
N LYS A 77 -5.04 -19.10 52.02
CA LYS A 77 -4.75 -20.54 51.87
C LYS A 77 -3.35 -20.90 52.31
N ASN A 78 -2.40 -19.99 52.18
CA ASN A 78 -1.00 -20.16 52.54
C ASN A 78 -0.56 -18.98 53.40
N PRO A 79 -0.89 -18.98 54.68
CA PRO A 79 -0.57 -17.85 55.61
C PRO A 79 0.93 -17.67 55.85
N VAL A 80 1.74 -18.72 55.68
CA VAL A 80 3.19 -18.68 55.79
C VAL A 80 3.78 -18.74 54.36
N ALA A 81 4.60 -17.75 54.03
CA ALA A 81 5.25 -17.69 52.71
C ALA A 81 6.32 -18.79 52.59
N ALA A 82 6.50 -19.34 51.40
CA ALA A 82 7.60 -20.24 51.09
C ALA A 82 8.95 -19.49 51.20
N THR A 83 9.99 -20.20 51.60
CA THR A 83 11.34 -19.65 51.85
C THR A 83 12.34 -19.96 50.74
N PHE A 84 11.96 -20.70 49.70
CA PHE A 84 12.85 -20.95 48.56
C PHE A 84 12.98 -19.69 47.70
N HIS A 85 14.19 -19.43 47.18
CA HIS A 85 14.50 -18.25 46.40
C HIS A 85 14.89 -18.61 44.95
N GLU A 86 15.28 -19.85 44.68
CA GLU A 86 15.75 -20.30 43.38
C GLU A 86 15.40 -21.76 43.11
N ASN A 87 15.37 -22.15 41.87
CA ASN A 87 15.30 -23.54 41.44
C ASN A 87 16.02 -23.71 40.09
N THR A 88 17.30 -24.03 40.13
CA THR A 88 18.20 -24.16 38.98
C THR A 88 17.65 -25.08 37.88
N LYS A 89 16.91 -26.15 38.23
CA LYS A 89 16.33 -27.04 37.23
C LYS A 89 15.24 -26.36 36.40
N VAL A 90 14.38 -25.57 37.07
CA VAL A 90 13.32 -24.79 36.41
C VAL A 90 13.94 -23.69 35.58
N GLU A 91 14.99 -23.01 36.09
CA GLU A 91 15.72 -21.97 35.38
C GLU A 91 16.35 -22.49 34.08
N ILE A 92 17.02 -23.62 34.12
CA ILE A 92 17.55 -24.28 32.93
C ILE A 92 16.42 -24.64 31.96
N ALA A 93 15.30 -25.19 32.45
CA ALA A 93 14.19 -25.59 31.62
C ALA A 93 13.58 -24.40 30.86
N TRP A 94 13.29 -23.27 31.54
CA TRP A 94 12.69 -22.11 30.88
C TRP A 94 13.67 -21.32 29.99
N THR A 95 14.97 -21.59 30.10
CA THR A 95 15.99 -21.07 29.17
C THR A 95 16.13 -21.95 27.93
N ILE A 96 16.27 -23.27 28.14
CA ILE A 96 16.56 -24.20 27.04
C ILE A 96 15.33 -24.43 26.15
N ILE A 97 14.13 -24.57 26.72
CA ILE A 97 12.91 -24.83 25.92
C ILE A 97 12.64 -23.71 24.92
N PRO A 98 12.56 -22.41 25.31
CA PRO A 98 12.39 -21.33 24.34
C PRO A 98 13.53 -21.25 23.31
N PHE A 99 14.76 -21.49 23.71
CA PHE A 99 15.90 -21.52 22.78
C PHE A 99 15.73 -22.59 21.69
N LEU A 100 15.32 -23.81 22.05
CA LEU A 100 15.06 -24.87 21.08
C LEU A 100 13.87 -24.54 20.17
N ILE A 101 12.82 -23.89 20.70
CA ILE A 101 11.68 -23.40 19.88
C ILE A 101 12.16 -22.38 18.87
N LEU A 102 13.00 -21.42 19.25
CA LEU A 102 13.55 -20.41 18.32
C LEU A 102 14.38 -21.05 17.22
N ILE A 103 15.23 -22.05 17.51
CA ILE A 103 15.97 -22.79 16.50
C ILE A 103 15.02 -23.53 15.54
N ALA A 104 14.00 -24.18 16.08
CA ALA A 104 13.02 -24.90 15.27
C ALA A 104 12.24 -23.96 14.33
N MET A 105 11.95 -22.72 14.74
CA MET A 105 11.30 -21.71 13.88
C MET A 105 12.26 -21.06 12.88
N ALA A 106 13.53 -20.90 13.23
CA ALA A 106 14.52 -20.27 12.36
C ALA A 106 14.73 -21.04 11.04
N VAL A 107 14.65 -22.36 11.06
CA VAL A 107 14.88 -23.20 9.86
C VAL A 107 13.84 -22.92 8.76
N PRO A 108 12.51 -23.04 8.99
CA PRO A 108 11.52 -22.74 7.96
C PRO A 108 11.53 -21.25 7.59
N ALA A 109 11.70 -20.33 8.56
CA ALA A 109 11.79 -18.90 8.29
C ALA A 109 12.95 -18.56 7.34
N SER A 110 14.14 -19.10 7.56
CA SER A 110 15.29 -18.88 6.69
C SER A 110 15.07 -19.44 5.28
N LYS A 111 14.41 -20.60 5.14
CA LYS A 111 14.09 -21.16 3.82
C LYS A 111 13.16 -20.27 3.01
N THR A 112 12.10 -19.74 3.63
CA THR A 112 11.17 -18.81 2.98
C THR A 112 11.88 -17.49 2.66
N LEU A 113 12.72 -16.99 3.55
CA LEU A 113 13.49 -15.76 3.33
C LEU A 113 14.41 -15.88 2.11
N VAL A 114 15.14 -16.97 1.96
CA VAL A 114 16.01 -17.20 0.79
C VAL A 114 15.21 -17.20 -0.51
N LYS A 115 14.00 -17.77 -0.53
CA LYS A 115 13.12 -17.71 -1.71
C LYS A 115 12.64 -16.28 -2.04
N ILE A 116 12.33 -15.48 -1.02
CA ILE A 116 11.90 -14.09 -1.22
C ILE A 116 13.01 -13.25 -1.87
N TYR A 117 14.27 -13.52 -1.53
CA TYR A 117 15.44 -12.80 -2.05
C TYR A 117 16.02 -13.41 -3.34
N ASP A 118 15.20 -14.12 -4.12
CA ASP A 118 15.60 -14.54 -5.47
C ASP A 118 15.73 -13.32 -6.39
N ASP A 119 16.95 -13.06 -6.86
CA ASP A 119 17.32 -11.91 -7.68
C ASP A 119 17.44 -12.24 -9.19
N GLU A 120 17.14 -13.48 -9.59
CA GLU A 120 17.14 -13.90 -10.99
C GLU A 120 16.16 -13.05 -11.81
N ALA A 121 16.54 -12.78 -13.07
CA ALA A 121 15.72 -12.01 -13.98
C ALA A 121 14.33 -12.62 -14.13
N GLY A 122 13.31 -11.73 -14.17
CA GLY A 122 11.93 -12.13 -14.49
C GLY A 122 11.69 -12.26 -15.99
N ASP A 123 10.57 -12.86 -16.36
CA ASP A 123 10.05 -12.80 -17.74
C ASP A 123 9.72 -11.35 -18.14
N VAL A 124 9.28 -10.54 -17.15
CA VAL A 124 9.02 -9.10 -17.28
C VAL A 124 9.74 -8.39 -16.14
N ASN A 125 10.54 -7.37 -16.48
CA ASN A 125 11.24 -6.56 -15.48
C ASN A 125 10.68 -5.14 -15.46
N ILE A 126 10.19 -4.70 -14.29
CA ILE A 126 9.52 -3.41 -14.10
C ILE A 126 10.31 -2.59 -13.09
N GLN A 127 10.83 -1.45 -13.53
CA GLN A 127 11.36 -0.46 -12.61
C GLN A 127 10.21 0.31 -11.97
N VAL A 128 10.23 0.39 -10.64
CA VAL A 128 9.26 1.14 -9.82
C VAL A 128 10.00 2.27 -9.14
N THR A 129 9.61 3.50 -9.42
CA THR A 129 10.23 4.69 -8.81
C THR A 129 9.19 5.47 -8.03
N GLY A 130 9.41 5.64 -6.71
CA GLY A 130 8.58 6.46 -5.85
C GLY A 130 8.85 7.95 -6.01
N TYR A 131 7.79 8.74 -6.03
CA TYR A 131 7.79 10.21 -6.00
C TYR A 131 6.79 10.72 -4.98
N GLN A 132 6.91 11.92 -4.54
CA GLN A 132 5.93 12.63 -3.70
C GLN A 132 4.83 13.25 -4.60
N TRP A 133 3.62 12.70 -4.77
CA TRP A 133 3.10 11.46 -4.20
C TRP A 133 2.46 10.68 -5.34
N LYS A 134 3.24 9.87 -6.03
CA LYS A 134 2.86 9.02 -7.16
C LYS A 134 3.91 7.94 -7.38
N TRP A 135 3.58 6.97 -8.21
CA TRP A 135 4.53 5.96 -8.66
C TRP A 135 4.82 6.13 -10.15
N GLN A 136 6.08 5.93 -10.56
CA GLN A 136 6.46 5.75 -11.95
C GLN A 136 6.78 4.28 -12.17
N TYR A 137 6.27 3.73 -13.26
CA TYR A 137 6.56 2.37 -13.71
C TYR A 137 7.24 2.42 -15.07
N ARG A 138 8.31 1.62 -15.23
CA ARG A 138 9.02 1.47 -16.49
C ARG A 138 9.25 0.00 -16.77
N TYR A 139 8.69 -0.51 -17.87
CA TYR A 139 8.90 -1.85 -18.40
C TYR A 139 10.18 -1.84 -19.22
N LEU A 140 11.18 -2.59 -18.77
CA LEU A 140 12.55 -2.45 -19.31
C LEU A 140 12.68 -3.06 -20.70
N GLU A 141 11.96 -4.15 -20.99
CA GLU A 141 11.97 -4.84 -22.27
C GLU A 141 11.15 -4.12 -23.33
N ASP A 142 10.11 -3.39 -22.94
CA ASP A 142 9.12 -2.80 -23.84
C ASP A 142 9.32 -1.29 -24.03
N ASP A 143 10.20 -0.65 -23.24
CA ASP A 143 10.43 0.80 -23.17
C ASP A 143 9.13 1.61 -22.91
N ILE A 144 8.19 0.99 -22.20
CA ILE A 144 6.95 1.62 -21.75
C ILE A 144 7.22 2.29 -20.42
N SER A 145 6.84 3.57 -20.27
CA SER A 145 6.96 4.30 -19.02
C SER A 145 5.77 5.21 -18.80
N PHE A 146 5.19 5.19 -17.58
CA PHE A 146 4.08 6.05 -17.20
C PHE A 146 4.09 6.34 -15.69
N PHE A 147 3.35 7.36 -15.30
CA PHE A 147 3.05 7.66 -13.90
C PHE A 147 1.66 7.12 -13.54
N ALA A 148 1.53 6.61 -12.32
CA ALA A 148 0.27 6.25 -11.70
C ALA A 148 -0.03 7.25 -10.58
N ASN A 149 -1.07 8.04 -10.76
CA ASN A 149 -1.54 9.04 -9.80
C ASN A 149 -2.84 8.56 -9.16
N LEU A 150 -3.16 9.07 -7.98
CA LEU A 150 -4.46 8.86 -7.36
C LEU A 150 -5.58 9.38 -8.27
N SER A 151 -6.59 8.56 -8.52
CA SER A 151 -7.77 8.92 -9.34
C SER A 151 -9.05 9.16 -8.51
N THR A 152 -8.96 9.10 -7.18
CA THR A 152 -10.10 9.39 -6.30
C THR A 152 -10.54 10.84 -6.49
N ASP A 153 -11.84 11.04 -6.70
CA ASP A 153 -12.43 12.37 -6.91
C ASP A 153 -12.16 13.29 -5.69
N LEU A 154 -11.88 14.57 -5.99
CA LEU A 154 -11.67 15.58 -4.96
C LEU A 154 -12.90 15.78 -4.06
N ASP A 155 -14.11 15.63 -4.61
CA ASP A 155 -15.35 15.75 -3.85
C ASP A 155 -15.47 14.63 -2.80
N GLU A 156 -15.00 13.40 -3.11
CA GLU A 156 -14.89 12.34 -2.10
C GLU A 156 -13.85 12.68 -1.04
N ILE A 157 -12.69 13.22 -1.45
CA ILE A 157 -11.59 13.58 -0.54
C ILE A 157 -12.02 14.66 0.43
N TYR A 158 -12.76 15.68 -0.05
CA TYR A 158 -13.28 16.78 0.77
C TYR A 158 -14.60 16.45 1.48
N ASN A 159 -15.11 15.21 1.39
CA ASN A 159 -16.36 14.76 1.99
C ASN A 159 -17.61 15.52 1.49
N LEU A 160 -17.59 15.99 0.25
CA LEU A 160 -18.72 16.63 -0.40
C LEU A 160 -19.71 15.59 -0.96
N VAL A 161 -19.22 14.39 -1.27
CA VAL A 161 -19.98 13.21 -1.67
C VAL A 161 -19.62 11.99 -0.83
N PRO A 162 -20.47 10.94 -0.75
CA PRO A 162 -20.14 9.70 -0.08
C PRO A 162 -18.92 9.02 -0.71
N LYS A 163 -18.07 8.43 0.13
CA LYS A 163 -16.87 7.70 -0.30
C LYS A 163 -17.24 6.39 -1.00
N GLY A 164 -16.60 6.14 -2.15
CA GLY A 164 -16.69 4.88 -2.88
C GLY A 164 -16.02 3.71 -2.14
N GLU A 165 -16.26 2.50 -2.61
CA GLU A 165 -15.72 1.26 -2.02
C GLU A 165 -14.18 1.26 -2.01
N ASN A 166 -13.56 1.75 -3.09
CA ASN A 166 -12.11 1.79 -3.26
C ASN A 166 -11.53 3.18 -2.97
N TYR A 167 -12.10 3.92 -2.03
CA TYR A 167 -11.64 5.24 -1.64
C TYR A 167 -10.13 5.27 -1.36
N LEU A 168 -9.39 6.15 -2.04
CA LEU A 168 -7.92 6.28 -2.00
C LEU A 168 -7.14 5.01 -2.42
N GLN A 169 -7.75 4.12 -3.22
CA GLN A 169 -7.15 2.87 -3.67
C GLN A 169 -7.20 2.68 -5.19
N GLU A 170 -7.58 3.71 -5.94
CA GLU A 170 -7.61 3.68 -7.41
C GLU A 170 -6.59 4.65 -8.00
N VAL A 171 -6.09 4.31 -9.19
CA VAL A 171 -5.13 5.11 -9.95
C VAL A 171 -5.67 5.39 -11.36
N ASP A 172 -5.15 6.46 -11.97
CA ASP A 172 -5.43 6.82 -13.37
C ASP A 172 -4.81 5.82 -14.36
N GLU A 173 -3.65 5.23 -14.03
CA GLU A 173 -2.96 4.26 -14.87
C GLU A 173 -2.48 3.06 -14.04
N MET A 174 -2.98 1.85 -14.36
CA MET A 174 -2.65 0.62 -13.63
C MET A 174 -1.37 -0.04 -14.18
N VAL A 175 -0.63 -0.70 -13.30
CA VAL A 175 0.41 -1.66 -13.72
C VAL A 175 -0.27 -2.91 -14.26
N VAL A 176 0.08 -3.33 -15.48
CA VAL A 176 -0.48 -4.53 -16.10
C VAL A 176 0.61 -5.61 -16.18
N ILE A 177 0.33 -6.80 -15.68
CA ILE A 177 1.27 -7.93 -15.70
C ILE A 177 0.59 -9.20 -16.22
N PRO A 178 1.31 -10.07 -16.95
CA PRO A 178 0.77 -11.34 -17.42
C PRO A 178 0.68 -12.38 -16.29
N ALA A 179 -0.40 -13.17 -16.29
CA ALA A 179 -0.57 -14.30 -15.38
C ALA A 179 0.46 -15.41 -15.63
N GLY A 180 0.88 -16.10 -14.57
CA GLY A 180 1.78 -17.26 -14.65
C GLY A 180 3.23 -16.94 -15.03
N LYS A 181 3.60 -15.67 -15.16
CA LYS A 181 4.97 -15.24 -15.47
C LYS A 181 5.68 -14.69 -14.24
N LYS A 182 7.01 -14.86 -14.19
CA LYS A 182 7.84 -14.24 -13.16
C LYS A 182 8.02 -12.75 -13.45
N ILE A 183 7.46 -11.91 -12.60
CA ILE A 183 7.60 -10.47 -12.66
C ILE A 183 8.64 -10.05 -11.64
N ARG A 184 9.67 -9.32 -12.08
CA ARG A 184 10.68 -8.73 -11.22
C ARG A 184 10.50 -7.23 -11.13
N PHE A 185 10.39 -6.72 -9.92
CA PHE A 185 10.32 -5.29 -9.62
C PHE A 185 11.68 -4.78 -9.15
N LEU A 186 12.15 -3.71 -9.78
CA LEU A 186 13.35 -2.95 -9.42
C LEU A 186 12.90 -1.66 -8.76
N ILE A 187 12.94 -1.62 -7.43
CA ILE A 187 12.24 -0.62 -6.62
C ILE A 187 13.22 0.42 -6.08
N THR A 188 12.99 1.69 -6.40
CA THR A 188 13.79 2.85 -5.97
C THR A 188 12.89 4.08 -5.75
N ALA A 189 13.47 5.19 -5.32
CA ALA A 189 12.78 6.47 -5.21
C ALA A 189 13.62 7.61 -5.79
N ASN A 190 12.95 8.69 -6.21
CA ASN A 190 13.58 9.88 -6.77
C ASN A 190 13.83 10.98 -5.73
N ASP A 191 13.06 11.00 -4.64
CA ASP A 191 13.03 12.10 -3.66
C ASP A 191 13.24 11.64 -2.22
N VAL A 192 12.26 11.07 -1.57
CA VAL A 192 12.31 10.56 -0.20
C VAL A 192 12.14 9.05 -0.17
N ILE A 193 12.25 8.43 0.99
CA ILE A 193 11.96 7.00 1.13
C ILE A 193 10.44 6.80 1.03
N HIS A 194 10.03 5.83 0.21
CA HIS A 194 8.68 5.27 0.11
C HIS A 194 8.76 3.77 0.35
N SER A 195 7.64 3.06 0.40
CA SER A 195 7.62 1.60 0.44
C SER A 195 6.52 1.05 -0.45
N TRP A 196 6.88 0.21 -1.40
CA TRP A 196 5.96 -0.43 -2.33
C TRP A 196 5.39 -1.68 -1.67
N TRP A 197 4.13 -1.62 -1.23
CA TRP A 197 3.47 -2.72 -0.53
C TRP A 197 2.28 -3.24 -1.31
N MET A 198 2.36 -4.50 -1.70
CA MET A 198 1.29 -5.26 -2.33
C MET A 198 0.96 -6.49 -1.46
N PRO A 199 -0.03 -6.40 -0.56
CA PRO A 199 -0.35 -7.46 0.40
C PRO A 199 -0.64 -8.80 -0.26
N ALA A 200 -1.43 -8.80 -1.36
CA ALA A 200 -1.83 -10.01 -2.07
C ALA A 200 -0.64 -10.81 -2.62
N PHE A 201 0.49 -10.14 -2.91
CA PHE A 201 1.71 -10.76 -3.44
C PHE A 201 2.74 -11.07 -2.35
N ALA A 202 2.48 -10.68 -1.09
CA ALA A 202 3.45 -10.69 0.02
C ALA A 202 4.71 -9.85 -0.25
N ILE A 203 4.60 -8.79 -1.07
CA ILE A 203 5.69 -7.86 -1.32
C ILE A 203 5.52 -6.63 -0.44
N LYS A 204 6.55 -6.30 0.32
CA LYS A 204 6.72 -5.03 1.02
C LYS A 204 8.18 -4.65 0.95
N GLN A 205 8.50 -3.68 0.09
CA GLN A 205 9.88 -3.33 -0.21
C GLN A 205 10.06 -1.82 -0.24
N ASP A 206 11.01 -1.33 0.52
CA ASP A 206 11.33 0.10 0.58
C ASP A 206 11.93 0.58 -0.74
N ALA A 207 11.43 1.73 -1.19
CA ALA A 207 11.93 2.50 -2.31
C ALA A 207 12.84 3.61 -1.78
N ILE A 208 14.17 3.38 -1.85
CA ILE A 208 15.17 4.25 -1.22
C ILE A 208 15.91 5.03 -2.30
N PRO A 209 16.03 6.38 -2.19
CA PRO A 209 16.81 7.17 -3.12
C PRO A 209 18.27 6.72 -3.19
N GLY A 210 18.78 6.50 -4.41
CA GLY A 210 20.15 6.06 -4.64
C GLY A 210 20.41 4.56 -4.47
N PHE A 211 19.38 3.78 -4.09
CA PHE A 211 19.43 2.31 -4.01
C PHE A 211 18.37 1.69 -4.90
N VAL A 212 18.65 0.50 -5.42
CA VAL A 212 17.65 -0.31 -6.14
C VAL A 212 17.46 -1.62 -5.38
N ASN A 213 16.31 -1.76 -4.78
CA ASN A 213 15.87 -3.01 -4.16
C ASN A 213 15.15 -3.88 -5.18
N THR A 214 15.18 -5.19 -5.00
CA THR A 214 14.47 -6.13 -5.87
C THR A 214 13.38 -6.87 -5.10
N ALA A 215 12.27 -7.10 -5.79
CA ALA A 215 11.21 -8.00 -5.35
C ALA A 215 10.68 -8.75 -6.57
N TRP A 216 10.07 -9.91 -6.38
CA TRP A 216 9.50 -10.67 -7.47
C TRP A 216 8.19 -11.35 -7.08
N THR A 217 7.41 -11.71 -8.07
CA THR A 217 6.15 -12.44 -7.89
C THR A 217 5.82 -13.29 -9.11
N ILE A 218 5.03 -14.32 -8.90
CA ILE A 218 4.28 -15.04 -9.94
C ILE A 218 2.84 -15.07 -9.49
N VAL A 219 1.94 -14.58 -10.32
CA VAL A 219 0.50 -14.49 -10.03
C VAL A 219 -0.24 -15.28 -11.09
N ASP A 220 -0.91 -16.36 -10.68
CA ASP A 220 -1.63 -17.24 -11.60
C ASP A 220 -3.07 -16.78 -11.86
N GLU A 221 -3.69 -16.02 -10.93
CA GLU A 221 -5.08 -15.61 -11.00
C GLU A 221 -5.21 -14.20 -11.60
N PRO A 222 -5.84 -14.04 -12.79
CA PRO A 222 -6.19 -12.73 -13.32
C PRO A 222 -7.10 -11.95 -12.38
N GLY A 223 -6.89 -10.63 -12.29
CA GLY A 223 -7.66 -9.78 -11.38
C GLY A 223 -7.02 -8.42 -11.14
N ILE A 224 -7.66 -7.60 -10.30
CA ILE A 224 -7.16 -6.29 -9.89
C ILE A 224 -6.76 -6.36 -8.42
N TYR A 225 -5.50 -6.09 -8.15
CA TYR A 225 -4.90 -6.16 -6.82
C TYR A 225 -4.44 -4.77 -6.38
N ARG A 226 -4.69 -4.46 -5.11
CA ARG A 226 -4.46 -3.13 -4.55
C ARG A 226 -3.44 -3.15 -3.45
N GLY A 227 -2.60 -2.13 -3.46
CA GLY A 227 -1.56 -1.87 -2.48
C GLY A 227 -1.45 -0.38 -2.17
N LYS A 228 -0.47 -0.02 -1.39
CA LYS A 228 -0.24 1.37 -0.98
C LYS A 228 1.20 1.62 -0.57
N CYS A 229 1.58 2.89 -0.50
CA CYS A 229 2.81 3.30 0.15
C CYS A 229 2.73 3.03 1.65
N THR A 230 3.77 2.43 2.23
CA THR A 230 3.84 2.06 3.67
C THR A 230 5.07 2.60 4.39
N GLU A 231 5.80 3.56 3.78
CA GLU A 231 6.81 4.35 4.45
C GLU A 231 6.40 5.82 4.45
N LEU A 232 6.45 6.49 5.61
CA LEU A 232 5.99 7.87 5.74
C LEU A 232 6.82 8.82 4.87
N CYS A 233 6.21 9.33 3.81
CA CYS A 233 6.84 10.11 2.75
C CYS A 233 6.32 11.56 2.63
N GLY A 234 5.66 12.08 3.65
CA GLY A 234 5.13 13.45 3.72
C GLY A 234 3.60 13.56 3.80
N LYS A 235 3.06 14.74 3.54
CA LYS A 235 1.64 15.07 3.82
C LYS A 235 0.62 14.21 3.05
N ASN A 236 0.96 13.79 1.83
CA ASN A 236 0.06 12.99 0.99
C ASN A 236 0.49 11.50 0.94
N HIS A 237 1.17 11.02 1.99
CA HIS A 237 1.60 9.63 2.10
C HIS A 237 0.46 8.61 1.83
N GLY A 238 -0.75 8.86 2.29
CA GLY A 238 -1.92 8.01 2.05
C GLY A 238 -2.57 8.18 0.66
N PHE A 239 -2.05 9.06 -0.20
CA PHE A 239 -2.65 9.47 -1.47
C PHE A 239 -1.86 8.97 -2.69
N MET A 240 -1.04 7.93 -2.52
CA MET A 240 -0.28 7.27 -3.59
C MET A 240 -0.49 5.75 -3.56
N PRO A 241 -1.68 5.29 -3.97
CA PRO A 241 -2.01 3.87 -4.02
C PRO A 241 -1.23 3.15 -5.12
N ILE A 242 -1.30 1.82 -5.07
CA ILE A 242 -0.73 0.91 -6.05
C ILE A 242 -1.88 0.04 -6.57
N VAL A 243 -2.04 -0.04 -7.88
CA VAL A 243 -3.02 -0.95 -8.51
C VAL A 243 -2.31 -1.77 -9.58
N VAL A 244 -2.39 -3.08 -9.43
CA VAL A 244 -1.83 -4.05 -10.38
C VAL A 244 -2.98 -4.85 -10.98
N LYS A 245 -3.09 -4.82 -12.32
CA LYS A 245 -4.01 -5.64 -13.09
C LYS A 245 -3.25 -6.84 -13.64
N VAL A 246 -3.63 -8.03 -13.21
CA VAL A 246 -3.12 -9.30 -13.75
C VAL A 246 -4.04 -9.75 -14.86
N VAL A 247 -3.49 -10.06 -16.01
CA VAL A 247 -4.26 -10.42 -17.23
C VAL A 247 -3.68 -11.67 -17.88
N GLU A 248 -4.46 -12.29 -18.76
CA GLU A 248 -3.97 -13.37 -19.59
C GLU A 248 -2.89 -12.86 -20.56
N GLN A 249 -1.99 -13.75 -21.02
CA GLN A 249 -0.85 -13.40 -21.87
C GLN A 249 -1.27 -12.62 -23.12
N ALA A 250 -2.36 -13.02 -23.79
CA ALA A 250 -2.84 -12.34 -25.00
C ALA A 250 -3.31 -10.90 -24.72
N GLU A 251 -4.00 -10.66 -23.59
CA GLU A 251 -4.43 -9.31 -23.18
C GLU A 251 -3.22 -8.44 -22.81
N TYR A 252 -2.18 -9.05 -22.20
CA TYR A 252 -0.94 -8.35 -21.92
C TYR A 252 -0.23 -7.88 -23.19
N GLU A 253 -0.12 -8.75 -24.19
CA GLU A 253 0.49 -8.41 -25.49
C GLU A 253 -0.29 -7.32 -26.23
N GLU A 254 -1.63 -7.35 -26.18
CA GLU A 254 -2.47 -6.29 -26.72
C GLU A 254 -2.26 -4.95 -25.98
N TRP A 255 -2.18 -4.98 -24.66
CA TRP A 255 -1.88 -3.79 -23.85
C TRP A 255 -0.50 -3.20 -24.18
N VAL A 256 0.54 -4.02 -24.29
CA VAL A 256 1.89 -3.60 -24.69
C VAL A 256 1.87 -2.96 -26.07
N TYR A 257 1.18 -3.61 -27.03
CA TYR A 257 1.02 -3.06 -28.37
C TYR A 257 0.34 -1.69 -28.35
N GLY A 258 -0.76 -1.55 -27.61
CA GLY A 258 -1.47 -0.29 -27.44
C GLY A 258 -0.57 0.82 -26.87
N LYS A 259 0.19 0.52 -25.80
CA LYS A 259 1.13 1.47 -25.20
C LYS A 259 2.24 1.91 -26.16
N ARG A 260 2.78 0.99 -26.94
CA ARG A 260 3.76 1.33 -27.97
C ARG A 260 3.17 2.25 -29.05
N GLN A 261 1.92 2.02 -29.48
CA GLN A 261 1.24 2.90 -30.43
C GLN A 261 0.98 4.30 -29.86
N GLU A 262 0.60 4.40 -28.59
CA GLU A 262 0.47 5.67 -27.87
C GLU A 262 1.80 6.42 -27.84
N ALA A 263 2.89 5.74 -27.52
CA ALA A 263 4.24 6.33 -27.47
C ALA A 263 4.69 6.84 -28.86
N ILE A 264 4.46 6.05 -29.93
CA ILE A 264 4.77 6.46 -31.32
C ILE A 264 3.97 7.71 -31.69
N LYS A 265 2.66 7.72 -31.42
CA LYS A 265 1.79 8.87 -31.71
C LYS A 265 2.24 10.12 -30.93
N LEU A 266 2.65 9.96 -29.67
CA LEU A 266 3.18 11.07 -28.88
C LEU A 266 4.50 11.60 -29.44
N ALA A 267 5.41 10.71 -29.86
CA ALA A 267 6.66 11.07 -30.48
C ALA A 267 6.44 11.83 -31.82
N GLU A 268 5.49 11.37 -32.65
CA GLU A 268 5.11 12.09 -33.87
C GLU A 268 4.56 13.49 -33.57
N LEU A 269 3.73 13.63 -32.55
CA LEU A 269 3.18 14.93 -32.12
C LEU A 269 4.27 15.87 -31.58
N THR A 270 5.32 15.36 -30.93
CA THR A 270 6.41 16.17 -30.39
C THR A 270 7.45 16.56 -31.42
N THR A 271 7.58 15.78 -32.51
CA THR A 271 8.53 16.05 -33.61
C THR A 271 7.90 16.80 -34.76
N LYS A 272 6.57 16.86 -34.85
CA LYS A 272 5.84 17.58 -35.88
C LYS A 272 6.11 19.08 -35.78
N GLU A 273 6.48 19.70 -36.90
CA GLU A 273 6.45 21.16 -37.02
C GLU A 273 5.00 21.62 -37.18
N TRP A 274 4.54 22.44 -36.26
CA TRP A 274 3.18 22.95 -36.22
C TRP A 274 3.11 24.36 -36.79
N SER A 275 2.12 24.65 -37.61
CA SER A 275 1.82 26.04 -37.99
C SER A 275 1.28 26.81 -36.78
N ALA A 276 1.31 28.15 -36.85
CA ALA A 276 0.79 29.00 -35.76
C ALA A 276 -0.73 28.75 -35.55
N GLU A 277 -1.47 28.54 -36.64
CA GLU A 277 -2.90 28.24 -36.59
C GLU A 277 -3.20 26.91 -35.93
N GLU A 278 -2.42 25.85 -36.26
CA GLU A 278 -2.56 24.53 -35.62
C GLU A 278 -2.21 24.56 -34.12
N LEU A 279 -1.18 25.35 -33.74
CA LEU A 279 -0.81 25.53 -32.33
C LEU A 279 -1.92 26.23 -31.54
N VAL A 280 -2.52 27.29 -32.11
CA VAL A 280 -3.64 28.00 -31.49
C VAL A 280 -4.84 27.08 -31.31
N ALA A 281 -5.27 26.38 -32.36
CA ALA A 281 -6.40 25.46 -32.30
C ALA A 281 -6.20 24.33 -31.27
N ARG A 282 -4.98 23.77 -31.23
CA ARG A 282 -4.63 22.76 -30.23
C ARG A 282 -4.59 23.33 -28.80
N GLY A 283 -4.05 24.54 -28.66
CA GLY A 283 -4.00 25.28 -27.39
C GLY A 283 -5.39 25.61 -26.86
N GLU A 284 -6.32 26.04 -27.73
CA GLU A 284 -7.72 26.23 -27.35
C GLU A 284 -8.36 24.96 -26.79
N GLY A 285 -8.24 23.83 -27.49
CA GLY A 285 -8.79 22.55 -26.99
C GLY A 285 -8.20 22.11 -25.67
N ILE A 286 -6.89 22.31 -25.45
CA ILE A 286 -6.24 22.00 -24.15
C ILE A 286 -6.74 22.98 -23.08
N TYR A 287 -6.87 24.24 -23.41
CA TYR A 287 -7.33 25.28 -22.50
C TYR A 287 -8.77 25.03 -22.03
N GLU A 288 -9.67 24.69 -22.95
CA GLU A 288 -11.07 24.39 -22.64
C GLU A 288 -11.22 23.25 -21.64
N VAL A 289 -10.41 22.20 -21.79
CA VAL A 289 -10.51 21.00 -20.93
C VAL A 289 -9.82 21.21 -19.59
N ASN A 290 -8.67 21.90 -19.55
CA ASN A 290 -7.80 21.87 -18.37
C ASN A 290 -7.74 23.22 -17.62
N CYS A 291 -8.06 24.34 -18.26
CA CYS A 291 -7.79 25.68 -17.72
C CYS A 291 -9.03 26.52 -17.48
N VAL A 292 -10.09 26.30 -18.26
CA VAL A 292 -11.32 27.11 -18.20
C VAL A 292 -11.97 27.09 -16.83
N ALA A 293 -11.95 25.98 -16.13
CA ALA A 293 -12.56 25.86 -14.79
C ALA A 293 -12.04 26.90 -13.80
N CYS A 294 -10.75 27.25 -13.88
CA CYS A 294 -10.12 28.24 -13.01
C CYS A 294 -9.95 29.60 -13.71
N HIS A 295 -9.59 29.61 -14.99
CA HIS A 295 -9.24 30.84 -15.72
C HIS A 295 -10.35 31.42 -16.56
N GLN A 296 -11.52 30.80 -16.61
CA GLN A 296 -12.69 31.18 -17.39
C GLN A 296 -12.43 31.11 -18.91
N THR A 297 -13.48 31.15 -19.74
CA THR A 297 -13.38 30.92 -21.20
C THR A 297 -12.53 31.95 -21.95
N SER A 298 -12.40 33.18 -21.46
CA SER A 298 -11.57 34.23 -22.08
C SER A 298 -10.26 34.50 -21.35
N GLY A 299 -9.87 33.68 -20.38
CA GLY A 299 -8.65 33.85 -19.60
C GLY A 299 -8.72 35.02 -18.58
N GLN A 300 -9.90 35.54 -18.33
CA GLN A 300 -10.08 36.68 -17.40
C GLN A 300 -9.87 36.32 -15.92
N GLY A 301 -9.79 35.04 -15.59
CA GLY A 301 -9.61 34.58 -14.22
C GLY A 301 -10.80 34.89 -13.29
N ILE A 302 -10.58 34.69 -11.99
CA ILE A 302 -11.54 35.05 -10.92
C ILE A 302 -10.82 36.03 -9.98
N SER A 303 -11.38 37.24 -9.86
CA SER A 303 -10.78 38.32 -9.04
C SER A 303 -10.47 37.84 -7.62
N GLY A 304 -9.24 38.00 -7.17
CA GLY A 304 -8.77 37.64 -5.83
C GLY A 304 -8.48 36.17 -5.62
N ILE A 305 -8.75 35.30 -6.61
CA ILE A 305 -8.52 33.83 -6.49
C ILE A 305 -7.56 33.34 -7.57
N PHE A 306 -7.81 33.65 -8.84
CA PHE A 306 -7.00 33.27 -9.98
C PHE A 306 -6.61 34.48 -10.82
N PRO A 307 -5.30 34.72 -11.07
CA PRO A 307 -4.86 35.95 -11.77
C PRO A 307 -5.25 35.93 -13.25
N VAL A 308 -5.62 37.14 -13.70
CA VAL A 308 -6.08 37.44 -15.08
C VAL A 308 -4.97 37.37 -16.14
N GLU A 309 -3.69 37.39 -15.77
CA GLU A 309 -2.67 37.96 -16.64
C GLU A 309 -1.83 37.00 -17.45
N ILE A 310 -1.87 35.68 -17.20
CA ILE A 310 -0.87 34.75 -17.77
C ILE A 310 -1.12 34.49 -19.27
N PHE A 311 -2.36 34.62 -19.76
CA PHE A 311 -2.73 34.23 -21.13
C PHE A 311 -2.95 35.39 -22.09
N LEU A 312 -2.94 36.62 -21.63
CA LEU A 312 -3.19 37.83 -22.46
C LEU A 312 -1.89 38.54 -22.90
N LYS A 313 -0.73 38.09 -22.41
CA LYS A 313 0.56 38.69 -22.77
C LYS A 313 1.22 37.89 -23.88
N SER A 314 1.72 38.59 -24.90
CA SER A 314 2.56 37.98 -25.92
C SER A 314 3.84 37.40 -25.28
N PRO A 315 4.48 36.36 -25.87
CA PRO A 315 5.73 35.79 -25.34
C PRO A 315 6.82 36.83 -25.01
N GLY A 316 6.90 37.92 -25.78
CA GLY A 316 7.82 39.02 -25.54
C GLY A 316 7.46 39.83 -24.27
N GLN A 317 6.20 40.07 -24.02
CA GLN A 317 5.74 40.77 -22.81
C GLN A 317 5.95 39.94 -21.54
N MET A 318 5.81 38.62 -21.62
CA MET A 318 6.16 37.72 -20.51
C MET A 318 7.65 37.76 -20.15
N PHE A 319 8.51 37.83 -21.16
CA PHE A 319 9.96 37.87 -20.97
C PHE A 319 10.42 39.18 -20.29
N ASP A 320 9.82 40.30 -20.67
CA ASP A 320 10.09 41.63 -20.10
C ASP A 320 9.63 41.74 -18.64
N ASP A 321 8.53 41.08 -18.27
CA ASP A 321 8.03 41.08 -16.88
C ASP A 321 8.81 40.16 -15.95
N MET A 322 9.34 39.06 -16.46
CA MET A 322 10.25 38.16 -15.70
C MET A 322 11.61 38.80 -15.42
N GLN A 323 12.05 39.79 -16.22
CA GLN A 323 13.30 40.53 -15.98
C GLN A 323 13.13 41.72 -15.02
N ARG A 324 11.90 42.12 -14.68
CA ARG A 324 11.59 43.24 -13.78
C ARG A 324 11.26 42.86 -12.33
N ASN A 325 11.12 41.58 -12.02
CA ASN A 325 10.95 41.03 -10.69
C ASN A 325 12.18 40.19 -10.30
#